data_9b63d268beeb9e8f2ee2954fe89846bd
#
_entry.id   9b63d268beeb9e8f2ee2954fe89846bd
#
_cell.length_a   1.000
_cell.length_b   1.000
_cell.length_c   1.000
_cell.angle_alpha   90.00
_cell.angle_beta   90.00
_cell.angle_gamma   90.00
#
_symmetry.space_group_name_H-M   'P 1'
#
loop_
_entity.id
_entity.type
_entity.pdbx_description
1 polymer ?
#
loop_
_entity_poly.entity_id
_entity_poly.type
_entity_poly.pdbx_seq_one_letter_code
_entity_poly.pdbx_strand_id
1 'polypeptide(L)'
;KPVADSTLYGTATDDWGMSTFAVKTADGREVQLVRTHNDGTSAQIYGDLTPGNAYALTTTDNGTALAIAINLTQLKQVVRSGFKIVNGQLLLPRSNGEEPVEILKLDADSLVAKGQTTVYRFGKNKH
;
A
#
# COMPACT_ATOMS: atom_id res chain seq x y z
N LYS A 1 -15.64 -5.52 19.10
CA LYS A 1 -15.57 -4.14 18.66
C LYS A 1 -14.60 -4.00 17.49
N PRO A 2 -15.03 -3.43 16.36
CA PRO A 2 -14.14 -3.36 15.21
C PRO A 2 -12.99 -2.40 15.45
N VAL A 3 -11.85 -2.75 14.87
CA VAL A 3 -10.70 -1.87 14.86
C VAL A 3 -10.91 -0.84 13.75
N ALA A 4 -10.67 0.42 14.06
CA ALA A 4 -10.79 1.46 13.06
C ALA A 4 -9.69 1.29 12.01
N ASP A 5 -10.08 1.39 10.74
CA ASP A 5 -9.14 1.32 9.64
C ASP A 5 -8.67 2.73 9.33
N SER A 6 -7.42 3.02 9.64
CA SER A 6 -6.84 4.33 9.41
C SER A 6 -6.12 4.45 8.07
N THR A 7 -6.32 3.48 7.18
CA THR A 7 -5.71 3.50 5.85
C THR A 7 -6.29 4.64 5.02
N LEU A 8 -5.42 5.44 4.43
CA LEU A 8 -5.82 6.49 3.49
C LEU A 8 -5.72 5.96 2.07
N TYR A 9 -6.63 6.38 1.22
CA TYR A 9 -6.64 6.01 -0.18
C TYR A 9 -6.53 7.27 -1.01
N GLY A 10 -5.60 7.29 -1.93
CA GLY A 10 -5.41 8.44 -2.79
C GLY A 10 -4.68 8.10 -4.05
N THR A 11 -4.68 9.04 -4.98
CA THR A 11 -3.98 8.92 -6.25
C THR A 11 -2.73 9.77 -6.19
N ALA A 12 -1.59 9.19 -6.53
CA ALA A 12 -0.33 9.92 -6.50
C ALA A 12 -0.36 11.06 -7.49
N THR A 13 0.10 12.22 -7.07
CA THR A 13 0.26 13.38 -7.95
C THR A 13 1.68 13.41 -8.45
N ASP A 14 1.99 14.37 -9.32
CA ASP A 14 3.38 14.56 -9.78
C ASP A 14 4.08 15.66 -8.97
N ASP A 15 3.53 16.02 -7.83
CA ASP A 15 3.98 17.16 -7.03
C ASP A 15 4.84 16.67 -5.86
N TRP A 16 5.82 15.83 -6.15
CA TRP A 16 6.67 15.22 -5.12
C TRP A 16 8.05 15.86 -5.11
N GLY A 17 8.62 15.96 -3.90
CA GLY A 17 10.03 16.24 -3.77
C GLY A 17 10.82 14.95 -3.58
N MET A 18 12.12 15.08 -3.32
CA MET A 18 12.99 13.92 -3.13
C MET A 18 12.67 13.16 -1.86
N SER A 19 12.13 13.83 -0.86
CA SER A 19 11.82 13.21 0.42
C SER A 19 10.34 13.29 0.78
N THR A 20 9.48 13.64 -0.18
CA THR A 20 8.05 13.76 0.07
C THR A 20 7.26 12.92 -0.92
N PHE A 21 6.02 12.63 -0.58
CA PHE A 21 5.09 11.88 -1.39
C PHE A 21 3.74 12.56 -1.28
N ALA A 22 3.12 12.86 -2.40
CA ALA A 22 1.85 13.59 -2.42
C ALA A 22 0.79 12.74 -3.11
N VAL A 23 -0.38 12.70 -2.50
CA VAL A 23 -1.53 12.01 -3.07
C VAL A 23 -2.73 12.93 -2.99
N LYS A 24 -3.67 12.71 -3.90
CA LYS A 24 -4.95 13.39 -3.89
C LYS A 24 -6.03 12.40 -3.46
N THR A 25 -6.70 12.71 -2.36
CA THR A 25 -7.72 11.82 -1.82
C THR A 25 -9.02 11.94 -2.59
N ALA A 26 -9.97 11.05 -2.28
CA ALA A 26 -11.23 11.01 -3.01
C ALA A 26 -12.05 12.28 -2.83
N ASP A 27 -11.86 13.00 -1.72
CA ASP A 27 -12.58 14.25 -1.48
C ASP A 27 -11.89 15.46 -2.12
N GLY A 28 -10.84 15.23 -2.90
CA GLY A 28 -10.19 16.30 -3.65
C GLY A 28 -9.06 16.99 -2.92
N ARG A 29 -8.74 16.57 -1.69
CA ARG A 29 -7.64 17.19 -0.94
C ARG A 29 -6.31 16.57 -1.35
N GLU A 30 -5.30 17.40 -1.39
CA GLU A 30 -3.94 16.93 -1.61
C GLU A 30 -3.24 16.80 -0.27
N VAL A 31 -2.66 15.63 -0.02
CA VAL A 31 -1.95 15.34 1.22
C VAL A 31 -0.48 15.12 0.86
N GLN A 32 0.39 15.85 1.51
CA GLN A 32 1.84 15.68 1.33
C GLN A 32 2.42 15.10 2.61
N LEU A 33 3.22 14.06 2.43
CA LEU A 33 3.82 13.34 3.56
C LEU A 33 5.31 13.23 3.31
N VAL A 34 6.10 13.38 4.39
CA VAL A 34 7.53 13.13 4.28
C VAL A 34 7.78 11.62 4.34
N ARG A 35 8.81 11.19 3.64
CA ARG A 35 9.15 9.76 3.58
C ARG A 35 10.17 9.36 4.62
N THR A 36 10.69 10.31 5.39
CA THR A 36 11.63 10.04 6.47
C THR A 36 10.95 10.32 7.80
N HIS A 37 11.14 9.42 8.74
CA HIS A 37 10.50 9.53 10.05
C HIS A 37 11.40 10.23 11.05
N ASN A 38 10.81 10.71 12.14
CA ASN A 38 11.54 11.43 13.18
C ASN A 38 12.60 10.56 13.85
N ASP A 39 12.42 9.25 13.85
CA ASP A 39 13.39 8.33 14.44
C ASP A 39 14.48 7.89 13.47
N GLY A 40 14.53 8.49 12.28
CA GLY A 40 15.54 8.16 11.28
C GLY A 40 15.20 7.02 10.33
N THR A 41 14.06 6.36 10.55
CA THR A 41 13.63 5.33 9.61
C THR A 41 12.93 5.97 8.42
N SER A 42 12.63 5.15 7.42
CA SER A 42 12.00 5.61 6.19
C SER A 42 10.72 4.85 5.93
N ALA A 43 9.83 5.47 5.14
CA ALA A 43 8.60 4.83 4.73
C ALA A 43 8.89 3.56 3.93
N GLN A 44 8.01 2.57 4.09
CA GLN A 44 8.05 1.36 3.28
C GLN A 44 7.07 1.51 2.13
N ILE A 45 7.57 1.36 0.91
CA ILE A 45 6.77 1.56 -0.28
C ILE A 45 6.78 0.26 -1.07
N TYR A 46 5.60 -0.26 -1.31
CA TYR A 46 5.40 -1.49 -2.05
C TYR A 46 4.86 -1.14 -3.42
N GLY A 47 5.57 -1.55 -4.47
CA GLY A 47 5.25 -1.17 -5.81
C GLY A 47 6.06 0.03 -6.25
N ASP A 48 5.82 0.49 -7.46
CA ASP A 48 6.54 1.63 -8.02
C ASP A 48 5.91 2.94 -7.56
N LEU A 49 6.72 3.98 -7.44
CA LEU A 49 6.22 5.32 -7.22
C LEU A 49 5.91 5.93 -8.57
N THR A 50 4.64 6.01 -8.91
CA THR A 50 4.20 6.46 -10.23
C THR A 50 3.07 7.45 -10.08
N PRO A 51 3.21 8.68 -10.58
CA PRO A 51 2.08 9.61 -10.59
C PRO A 51 0.90 9.02 -11.36
N GLY A 52 -0.29 9.25 -10.86
CA GLY A 52 -1.51 8.72 -11.46
C GLY A 52 -1.95 7.37 -10.94
N ASN A 53 -1.09 6.66 -10.22
CA ASN A 53 -1.47 5.39 -9.63
C ASN A 53 -2.15 5.60 -8.29
N ALA A 54 -3.03 4.66 -7.93
CA ALA A 54 -3.71 4.70 -6.64
C ALA A 54 -2.87 4.01 -5.58
N TYR A 55 -2.95 4.52 -4.36
CA TYR A 55 -2.17 3.99 -3.23
C TYR A 55 -3.04 3.87 -2.00
N ALA A 56 -2.73 2.85 -1.19
CA ALA A 56 -3.21 2.73 0.17
C ALA A 56 -2.08 3.13 1.10
N LEU A 57 -2.36 4.04 2.02
CA LEU A 57 -1.32 4.69 2.82
C LEU A 57 -1.63 4.58 4.30
N THR A 58 -0.60 4.45 5.11
CA THR A 58 -0.70 4.75 6.54
C THR A 58 0.32 5.83 6.88
N THR A 59 0.07 6.53 7.97
CA THR A 59 0.90 7.65 8.37
C THR A 59 1.44 7.44 9.78
N THR A 60 2.48 8.19 10.10
CA THR A 60 3.07 8.23 11.43
C THR A 60 3.47 9.67 11.72
N ASP A 61 4.05 9.93 12.90
CA ASP A 61 4.48 11.26 13.30
C ASP A 61 3.34 12.27 13.24
N ASN A 62 2.18 11.88 13.82
CA ASN A 62 0.97 12.71 13.86
C ASN A 62 0.41 13.03 12.48
N GLY A 63 0.59 12.11 11.55
CA GLY A 63 0.02 12.27 10.21
C GLY A 63 0.87 13.07 9.26
N THR A 64 2.09 13.42 9.63
CA THR A 64 2.96 14.23 8.78
C THR A 64 3.92 13.38 7.95
N ALA A 65 4.14 12.12 8.34
CA ALA A 65 5.08 11.24 7.66
C ALA A 65 4.36 10.02 7.13
N LEU A 66 4.84 9.53 6.00
CA LEU A 66 4.32 8.31 5.38
C LEU A 66 4.96 7.11 6.06
N ALA A 67 4.13 6.20 6.55
CA ALA A 67 4.64 4.97 7.14
C ALA A 67 4.70 3.86 6.10
N ILE A 68 3.58 3.56 5.45
CA ILE A 68 3.48 2.48 4.46
C ILE A 68 2.68 2.99 3.28
N ALA A 69 3.13 2.69 2.07
CA ALA A 69 2.38 2.96 0.85
C ALA A 69 2.35 1.69 0.01
N ILE A 70 1.17 1.30 -0.43
CA ILE A 70 0.97 0.13 -1.27
C ILE A 70 0.35 0.60 -2.58
N ASN A 71 1.00 0.31 -3.70
CA ASN A 71 0.53 0.70 -5.01
C ASN A 71 -0.67 -0.16 -5.39
N LEU A 72 -1.87 0.39 -5.23
CA LEU A 72 -3.10 -0.34 -5.50
C LEU A 72 -3.27 -0.65 -6.98
N THR A 73 -2.81 0.25 -7.85
CA THR A 73 -2.94 0.02 -9.28
C THR A 73 -2.18 -1.22 -9.69
N GLN A 74 -0.96 -1.39 -9.18
CA GLN A 74 -0.19 -2.58 -9.48
C GLN A 74 -0.73 -3.81 -8.76
N LEU A 75 -1.16 -3.64 -7.51
CA LEU A 75 -1.71 -4.76 -6.76
C LEU A 75 -2.93 -5.35 -7.45
N LYS A 76 -3.82 -4.50 -7.97
CA LYS A 76 -5.03 -4.96 -8.66
C LYS A 76 -4.75 -5.66 -9.97
N GLN A 77 -3.57 -5.46 -10.54
CA GLN A 77 -3.21 -6.13 -11.78
C GLN A 77 -2.81 -7.57 -11.55
N VAL A 78 -2.34 -7.90 -10.37
CA VAL A 78 -1.91 -9.27 -10.05
C VAL A 78 -2.87 -9.98 -9.11
N VAL A 79 -3.53 -9.27 -8.21
CA VAL A 79 -4.57 -9.84 -7.34
C VAL A 79 -5.88 -9.18 -7.73
N ARG A 80 -6.66 -9.84 -8.54
CA ARG A 80 -7.78 -9.20 -9.24
C ARG A 80 -8.94 -8.83 -8.32
N SER A 81 -9.17 -9.61 -7.28
CA SER A 81 -10.31 -9.33 -6.41
C SER A 81 -10.13 -10.04 -5.08
N GLY A 82 -10.93 -9.62 -4.11
CA GLY A 82 -11.02 -10.31 -2.84
C GLY A 82 -10.03 -9.87 -1.79
N PHE A 83 -8.99 -9.12 -2.16
CA PHE A 83 -8.06 -8.66 -1.15
C PHE A 83 -8.64 -7.45 -0.42
N LYS A 84 -8.14 -7.22 0.79
CA LYS A 84 -8.45 -6.04 1.56
C LYS A 84 -7.17 -5.47 2.14
N ILE A 85 -7.22 -4.21 2.50
CA ILE A 85 -6.11 -3.55 3.18
C ILE A 85 -6.68 -2.86 4.41
N VAL A 86 -6.14 -3.19 5.57
CA VAL A 86 -6.55 -2.61 6.84
C VAL A 86 -5.29 -2.12 7.54
N ASN A 87 -5.21 -0.81 7.78
CA ASN A 87 -4.07 -0.17 8.44
C ASN A 87 -2.74 -0.53 7.78
N GLY A 88 -2.74 -0.58 6.43
CA GLY A 88 -1.54 -0.90 5.69
C GLY A 88 -1.20 -2.37 5.63
N GLN A 89 -2.05 -3.24 6.18
CA GLN A 89 -1.84 -4.68 6.16
C GLN A 89 -2.67 -5.30 5.05
N LEU A 90 -2.00 -6.02 4.15
CA LEU A 90 -2.70 -6.73 3.08
C LEU A 90 -3.34 -7.99 3.63
N LEU A 91 -4.61 -8.18 3.32
CA LEU A 91 -5.36 -9.38 3.69
C LEU A 91 -5.78 -10.09 2.41
N LEU A 92 -5.42 -11.36 2.30
CA LEU A 92 -5.78 -12.16 1.13
C LEU A 92 -6.96 -13.05 1.46
N PRO A 93 -7.87 -13.28 0.49
CA PRO A 93 -9.03 -14.12 0.75
C PRO A 93 -8.63 -15.59 0.91
N ARG A 94 -9.23 -16.23 1.89
CA ARG A 94 -9.04 -17.64 2.17
C ARG A 94 -10.41 -18.28 2.38
N SER A 95 -10.44 -19.60 2.39
CA SER A 95 -11.71 -20.30 2.56
C SER A 95 -12.34 -20.03 3.91
N ASN A 96 -11.55 -19.69 4.92
CA ASN A 96 -12.04 -19.43 6.27
C ASN A 96 -12.04 -17.95 6.61
N GLY A 97 -11.94 -17.07 5.61
CA GLY A 97 -11.88 -15.66 5.86
C GLY A 97 -10.70 -15.02 5.16
N GLU A 98 -10.00 -14.16 5.87
CA GLU A 98 -8.88 -13.43 5.29
C GLU A 98 -7.62 -13.71 6.09
N GLU A 99 -6.50 -13.79 5.37
CA GLU A 99 -5.21 -14.04 6.01
C GLU A 99 -4.33 -12.80 5.84
N PRO A 100 -3.81 -12.24 6.95
CA PRO A 100 -2.84 -11.16 6.84
C PRO A 100 -1.52 -11.68 6.28
N VAL A 101 -0.96 -10.92 5.34
CA VAL A 101 0.29 -11.30 4.71
C VAL A 101 1.23 -10.10 4.70
N GLU A 102 2.52 -10.38 4.65
CA GLU A 102 3.54 -9.36 4.52
C GLU A 102 3.96 -9.29 3.06
N ILE A 103 3.93 -8.10 2.46
CA ILE A 103 4.37 -7.93 1.09
C ILE A 103 5.88 -7.96 1.05
N LEU A 104 6.44 -8.92 0.32
CA LEU A 104 7.88 -9.02 0.14
C LEU A 104 8.33 -8.34 -1.14
N LYS A 105 7.48 -8.36 -2.16
CA LYS A 105 7.77 -7.74 -3.45
C LYS A 105 6.47 -7.39 -4.13
N LEU A 106 6.40 -6.22 -4.72
CA LEU A 106 5.25 -5.83 -5.55
C LEU A 106 5.76 -5.00 -6.71
N ASP A 107 5.40 -5.40 -7.92
CA ASP A 107 5.68 -4.59 -9.11
C ASP A 107 4.53 -4.75 -10.09
N ALA A 108 4.69 -4.24 -11.31
CA ALA A 108 3.61 -4.24 -12.27
C ALA A 108 3.21 -5.65 -12.73
N ASP A 109 4.07 -6.61 -12.54
CA ASP A 109 3.87 -7.96 -13.07
C ASP A 109 3.68 -9.01 -12.00
N SER A 110 4.06 -8.75 -10.76
CA SER A 110 4.05 -9.82 -9.77
C SER A 110 3.91 -9.28 -8.35
N LEU A 111 3.43 -10.14 -7.49
CA LEU A 111 3.35 -9.91 -6.05
C LEU A 111 3.90 -11.14 -5.35
N VAL A 112 4.79 -10.93 -4.40
CA VAL A 112 5.24 -11.99 -3.50
C VAL A 112 4.87 -11.54 -2.09
N ALA A 113 4.10 -12.37 -1.41
CA ALA A 113 3.61 -12.06 -0.07
C ALA A 113 3.77 -13.29 0.82
N LYS A 114 4.09 -13.05 2.08
CA LYS A 114 4.34 -14.11 3.04
C LYS A 114 3.22 -14.16 4.07
N GLY A 115 2.53 -15.30 4.15
CA GLY A 115 1.57 -15.56 5.20
C GLY A 115 2.24 -16.20 6.41
N GLN A 116 1.44 -16.81 7.26
CA GLN A 116 1.98 -17.42 8.48
C GLN A 116 2.86 -18.63 8.18
N THR A 117 2.46 -19.44 7.20
CA THR A 117 3.17 -20.68 6.89
C THR A 117 3.50 -20.83 5.42
N THR A 118 3.06 -19.89 4.59
CA THR A 118 3.15 -20.05 3.14
C THR A 118 3.56 -18.74 2.50
N VAL A 119 4.37 -18.84 1.46
CA VAL A 119 4.70 -17.69 0.61
C VAL A 119 3.82 -17.77 -0.62
N TYR A 120 3.08 -16.70 -0.89
CA TYR A 120 2.16 -16.62 -2.02
C TYR A 120 2.83 -15.81 -3.13
N ARG A 121 2.71 -16.33 -4.35
CA ARG A 121 3.23 -15.64 -5.52
C ARG A 121 2.12 -15.48 -6.55
N PHE A 122 1.94 -14.24 -6.99
CA PHE A 122 0.94 -13.90 -7.99
C PHE A 122 1.63 -13.31 -9.20
N GLY A 123 1.14 -13.63 -10.38
CA GLY A 123 1.70 -13.09 -11.60
C GLY A 123 0.62 -12.55 -12.50
N LYS A 124 0.90 -11.42 -13.15
CA LYS A 124 -0.05 -10.77 -14.02
C LYS A 124 -0.43 -11.63 -15.21
N ASN A 125 0.52 -12.36 -15.75
CA ASN A 125 0.30 -13.20 -16.93
C ASN A 125 0.06 -14.65 -16.58
N LYS A 126 -0.35 -14.92 -15.37
CA LYS A 126 -0.59 -16.27 -14.92
C LYS A 126 -1.87 -16.79 -15.54
N HIS A 127 -1.80 -17.98 -16.06
CA HIS A 127 -2.96 -18.64 -16.64
C HIS A 127 -3.39 -19.82 -15.82
#